data_10dff106743afc7cbcb40334b48b9596
#
_entry.id   10dff106743afc7cbcb40334b48b9596
#
_cell.length_a   1.000
_cell.length_b   1.000
_cell.length_c   1.000
_cell.angle_alpha   90.00
_cell.angle_beta   90.00
_cell.angle_gamma   90.00
#
_symmetry.space_group_name_H-M   'P 1'
#
loop_
_entity.id
_entity.type
_entity.pdbx_description
1 polymer ?
#
loop_
_entity_poly.entity_id
_entity_poly.type
_entity_poly.pdbx_seq_one_letter_code
_entity_poly.pdbx_strand_id
1 'polypeptide(L)'
;MQAIPIIKKNITIKNIMPDTCKDFQCIMGGCEDNCCRNTTWAISVDPDSFKKYEKLDNETGQRILDCIESTGTMLKFKEFDDGKCPLMLDSGLCYIHKELGPEYLCKTCATYPRVHSAFNKKLEYWLSLSCPEVVRHVLYRKKNMSYVENLAGVADFPPTKPQDADKGLVRDALAKIISFRKLSLREKLLYMGLFMRSVSKLSIYSPNYDRDLKKTIKNYTNSLTDAKKTLAQVVEKLNEKDDNFRYATLIGLSLLASKIALPPKKHPEGIENERYYTLMAAFHNDVNSGEAVKYLLKTFDEKIVPYVNSKPWVFENYLYYALMSTRFLADSNDYAACFAGFAGEFITMLTFSCMFHNCETFGDEEMVAVMYLFHRRVSHSPILRKKMAEQFTDNLLVFLVNALGGIK
;
A
#
# COMPACT_ATOMS: atom_id res chain seq x y z
N MET A 1 -15.86 37.70 7.03
CA MET A 1 -15.46 36.45 7.67
C MET A 1 -14.16 36.72 8.44
N GLN A 2 -14.24 36.75 9.76
CA GLN A 2 -13.07 36.94 10.61
C GLN A 2 -12.23 35.66 10.58
N ALA A 3 -10.95 35.78 10.26
CA ALA A 3 -10.02 34.68 10.31
C ALA A 3 -9.88 34.18 11.77
N ILE A 4 -10.17 32.91 11.98
CA ILE A 4 -9.95 32.25 13.26
C ILE A 4 -8.44 32.27 13.54
N PRO A 5 -8.00 32.81 14.68
CA PRO A 5 -6.58 32.89 14.99
C PRO A 5 -6.03 31.44 15.16
N ILE A 6 -5.07 31.09 14.33
CA ILE A 6 -4.31 29.84 14.47
C ILE A 6 -3.45 29.98 15.72
N ILE A 7 -3.85 29.36 16.81
CA ILE A 7 -3.05 29.29 18.03
C ILE A 7 -1.87 28.35 17.72
N LYS A 8 -0.71 28.92 17.44
CA LYS A 8 0.56 28.20 17.32
C LYS A 8 0.95 27.68 18.71
N LYS A 9 0.53 26.49 19.08
CA LYS A 9 1.11 25.76 20.21
C LYS A 9 2.41 25.12 19.73
N ASN A 10 3.54 25.49 20.33
CA ASN A 10 4.80 24.77 20.18
C ASN A 10 4.65 23.36 20.80
N ILE A 11 4.20 22.41 20.01
CA ILE A 11 4.06 21.03 20.46
C ILE A 11 5.33 20.31 20.00
N THR A 12 6.07 19.75 20.95
CA THR A 12 7.17 18.83 20.65
C THR A 12 6.58 17.56 20.04
N ILE A 13 6.94 17.26 18.80
CA ILE A 13 6.40 16.15 18.05
C ILE A 13 7.42 15.02 18.02
N LYS A 14 6.94 13.82 18.22
CA LYS A 14 7.73 12.61 18.03
C LYS A 14 7.65 12.18 16.58
N ASN A 15 8.81 11.98 15.95
CA ASN A 15 8.94 11.29 14.68
C ASN A 15 9.04 9.79 14.92
N ILE A 16 8.28 9.02 14.18
CA ILE A 16 8.39 7.56 14.16
C ILE A 16 8.73 7.15 12.74
N MET A 17 9.76 6.33 12.60
CA MET A 17 10.12 5.74 11.31
C MET A 17 10.57 4.30 11.48
N PRO A 18 10.29 3.42 10.51
CA PRO A 18 10.91 2.11 10.43
C PRO A 18 12.44 2.27 10.31
N ASP A 19 13.20 1.35 10.89
CA ASP A 19 14.65 1.28 10.74
C ASP A 19 15.07 1.22 9.25
N THR A 20 14.24 0.59 8.41
CA THR A 20 14.41 0.55 6.95
C THR A 20 14.46 1.91 6.27
N CYS A 21 13.83 2.94 6.84
CA CYS A 21 13.89 4.29 6.27
C CYS A 21 15.28 4.92 6.39
N LYS A 22 16.07 4.54 7.38
CA LYS A 22 17.42 5.06 7.59
C LYS A 22 18.41 4.48 6.60
N ASP A 23 18.31 3.18 6.35
CA ASP A 23 19.27 2.43 5.59
C ASP A 23 18.95 2.38 4.09
N PHE A 24 17.80 2.95 3.68
CA PHE A 24 17.38 2.97 2.28
C PHE A 24 18.25 3.89 1.43
N GLN A 25 18.80 3.34 0.36
CA GLN A 25 19.53 4.07 -0.68
C GLN A 25 18.91 3.78 -2.05
N CYS A 26 18.69 4.84 -2.84
CA CYS A 26 18.23 4.70 -4.21
C CYS A 26 19.35 4.16 -5.09
N ILE A 27 19.08 3.14 -5.91
CA ILE A 27 20.02 2.55 -6.87
C ILE A 27 20.12 3.30 -8.20
N MET A 28 19.39 4.42 -8.30
CA MET A 28 19.45 5.36 -9.44
C MET A 28 19.22 4.70 -10.79
N GLY A 29 20.17 4.86 -11.75
CA GLY A 29 20.10 4.30 -13.08
C GLY A 29 20.14 2.76 -13.15
N GLY A 30 20.46 2.08 -12.06
CA GLY A 30 20.40 0.62 -11.95
C GLY A 30 19.00 0.07 -11.69
N CYS A 31 17.99 0.95 -11.51
CA CYS A 31 16.62 0.54 -11.25
C CYS A 31 15.94 0.09 -12.56
N GLU A 32 15.38 -1.12 -12.56
CA GLU A 32 14.67 -1.71 -13.71
C GLU A 32 13.44 -0.91 -14.12
N ASP A 33 12.80 -0.25 -13.16
CA ASP A 33 11.61 0.57 -13.38
C ASP A 33 11.67 1.83 -12.51
N ASN A 34 12.51 2.77 -12.92
CA ASN A 34 12.77 3.96 -12.15
C ASN A 34 11.56 4.94 -12.13
N CYS A 35 11.54 5.82 -11.12
CA CYS A 35 10.45 6.78 -10.90
C CYS A 35 10.26 7.81 -12.03
N CYS A 36 11.21 7.94 -12.95
CA CYS A 36 11.12 8.80 -14.14
C CYS A 36 10.36 8.13 -15.31
N ARG A 37 10.06 6.83 -15.22
CA ARG A 37 9.24 6.06 -16.17
C ARG A 37 7.80 5.89 -15.69
N ASN A 38 7.33 6.82 -14.87
CA ASN A 38 6.03 6.69 -14.24
C ASN A 38 4.97 7.48 -14.98
N THR A 39 3.93 6.78 -15.44
CA THR A 39 2.77 7.36 -16.12
C THR A 39 1.55 7.52 -15.21
N THR A 40 1.66 7.19 -13.92
CA THR A 40 0.49 7.07 -13.04
C THR A 40 0.23 8.32 -12.19
N TRP A 41 1.22 9.20 -12.04
CA TRP A 41 1.07 10.46 -11.33
C TRP A 41 1.88 11.59 -11.96
N ALA A 42 1.37 12.81 -11.85
CA ALA A 42 2.07 14.01 -12.27
C ALA A 42 3.20 14.33 -11.28
N ILE A 43 4.38 14.66 -11.79
CA ILE A 43 5.50 15.14 -10.97
C ILE A 43 5.34 16.66 -10.78
N SER A 44 4.81 17.05 -9.63
CA SER A 44 4.64 18.46 -9.29
C SER A 44 5.98 19.14 -9.04
N VAL A 45 6.11 20.37 -9.54
CA VAL A 45 7.25 21.27 -9.30
C VAL A 45 6.80 22.31 -8.28
N ASP A 46 7.44 22.32 -7.12
CA ASP A 46 7.14 23.28 -6.08
C ASP A 46 7.69 24.68 -6.42
N PRO A 47 7.07 25.77 -5.87
CA PRO A 47 7.45 27.13 -6.21
C PRO A 47 8.92 27.48 -5.92
N ASP A 48 9.50 26.87 -4.88
CA ASP A 48 10.89 27.16 -4.51
C ASP A 48 11.87 26.51 -5.50
N SER A 49 11.57 25.29 -5.95
CA SER A 49 12.32 24.62 -7.00
C SER A 49 12.20 25.35 -8.33
N PHE A 50 10.98 25.79 -8.70
CA PHE A 50 10.76 26.57 -9.92
C PHE A 50 11.59 27.85 -9.93
N LYS A 51 11.58 28.63 -8.83
CA LYS A 51 12.43 29.85 -8.68
C LYS A 51 13.92 29.55 -8.77
N LYS A 52 14.38 28.36 -8.33
CA LYS A 52 15.79 27.97 -8.51
C LYS A 52 16.11 27.79 -10.00
N TYR A 53 15.21 27.18 -10.77
CA TYR A 53 15.39 26.96 -12.21
C TYR A 53 15.38 28.28 -12.98
N GLU A 54 14.48 29.22 -12.64
CA GLU A 54 14.43 30.57 -13.24
C GLU A 54 15.74 31.37 -13.04
N LYS A 55 16.45 31.12 -11.93
CA LYS A 55 17.73 31.78 -11.62
C LYS A 55 18.93 31.19 -12.38
N LEU A 56 18.75 30.06 -13.03
CA LEU A 56 19.78 29.47 -13.87
C LEU A 56 19.78 30.15 -15.24
N ASP A 57 20.56 31.21 -15.37
CA ASP A 57 20.69 31.99 -16.63
C ASP A 57 21.66 31.28 -17.60
N ASN A 58 21.29 30.04 -18.02
CA ASN A 58 22.06 29.21 -18.91
C ASN A 58 21.19 28.17 -19.62
N GLU A 59 21.77 27.43 -20.58
CA GLU A 59 21.07 26.40 -21.36
C GLU A 59 20.45 25.30 -20.48
N THR A 60 21.07 24.98 -19.36
CA THR A 60 20.55 23.97 -18.41
C THR A 60 19.24 24.45 -17.77
N GLY A 61 19.20 25.71 -17.32
CA GLY A 61 17.98 26.31 -16.77
C GLY A 61 16.85 26.35 -17.79
N GLN A 62 17.15 26.81 -19.02
CA GLN A 62 16.18 26.87 -20.09
C GLN A 62 15.62 25.48 -20.43
N ARG A 63 16.47 24.47 -20.57
CA ARG A 63 16.04 23.07 -20.82
C ARG A 63 15.09 22.56 -19.74
N ILE A 64 15.35 22.87 -18.47
CA ILE A 64 14.49 22.44 -17.37
C ILE A 64 13.14 23.16 -17.43
N LEU A 65 13.14 24.48 -17.66
CA LEU A 65 11.91 25.29 -17.75
C LEU A 65 11.04 24.87 -18.94
N ASP A 66 11.63 24.55 -20.08
CA ASP A 66 10.92 24.04 -21.27
C ASP A 66 10.19 22.71 -21.01
N CYS A 67 10.64 21.95 -20.02
CA CYS A 67 10.00 20.70 -19.58
C CYS A 67 8.87 20.90 -18.57
N ILE A 68 8.59 22.13 -18.15
CA ILE A 68 7.54 22.43 -17.14
C ILE A 68 6.31 22.99 -17.86
N GLU A 69 5.14 22.60 -17.37
CA GLU A 69 3.85 23.15 -17.79
C GLU A 69 2.99 23.53 -16.58
N SER A 70 2.08 24.49 -16.80
CA SER A 70 1.09 24.89 -15.80
C SER A 70 -0.26 24.28 -16.14
N THR A 71 -0.91 23.66 -15.16
CA THR A 71 -2.31 23.20 -15.27
C THR A 71 -3.31 24.24 -14.76
N GLY A 72 -2.86 25.45 -14.40
CA GLY A 72 -3.66 26.48 -13.76
C GLY A 72 -3.74 26.33 -12.23
N THR A 73 -3.59 25.12 -11.72
CA THR A 73 -3.60 24.84 -10.26
C THR A 73 -2.24 24.43 -9.72
N MET A 74 -1.35 23.89 -10.56
CA MET A 74 0.00 23.48 -10.20
C MET A 74 0.96 23.55 -11.39
N LEU A 75 2.24 23.67 -11.07
CA LEU A 75 3.33 23.44 -12.02
C LEU A 75 3.71 21.96 -11.96
N LYS A 76 3.91 21.34 -13.11
CA LYS A 76 4.36 19.95 -13.22
C LYS A 76 5.33 19.78 -14.38
N PHE A 77 6.13 18.72 -14.34
CA PHE A 77 6.85 18.31 -15.55
C PHE A 77 5.88 17.76 -16.59
N LYS A 78 6.14 18.09 -17.85
CA LYS A 78 5.41 17.55 -19.02
C LYS A 78 5.55 16.03 -19.02
N GLU A 79 4.56 15.36 -19.54
CA GLU A 79 4.62 13.92 -19.78
C GLU A 79 4.92 13.70 -21.24
N PHE A 80 5.92 12.88 -21.56
CA PHE A 80 6.13 12.42 -22.90
C PHE A 80 5.11 11.36 -23.29
N ASP A 81 4.94 11.20 -24.60
CA ASP A 81 4.02 10.22 -25.18
C ASP A 81 4.32 8.78 -24.76
N ASP A 82 5.58 8.47 -24.47
CA ASP A 82 6.04 7.16 -23.96
C ASP A 82 6.00 7.02 -22.44
N GLY A 83 5.47 8.03 -21.73
CA GLY A 83 5.35 8.04 -20.27
C GLY A 83 6.64 8.29 -19.50
N LYS A 84 7.71 8.70 -20.18
CA LYS A 84 8.97 9.08 -19.54
C LYS A 84 8.96 10.54 -19.12
N CYS A 85 9.68 10.83 -18.05
CA CYS A 85 9.99 12.22 -17.68
C CYS A 85 10.88 12.84 -18.77
N PRO A 86 10.61 14.08 -19.26
CA PRO A 86 11.41 14.75 -20.28
C PRO A 86 12.88 14.98 -19.88
N LEU A 87 13.15 14.92 -18.59
CA LEU A 87 14.50 15.07 -18.02
C LEU A 87 15.19 13.74 -17.72
N MET A 88 14.61 12.62 -18.18
CA MET A 88 15.27 11.32 -18.09
C MET A 88 16.23 11.16 -19.26
N LEU A 89 17.50 10.87 -18.98
CA LEU A 89 18.52 10.56 -19.95
C LEU A 89 18.44 9.10 -20.42
N ASP A 90 19.05 8.77 -21.56
CA ASP A 90 19.11 7.40 -22.08
C ASP A 90 19.79 6.43 -21.11
N SER A 91 20.69 6.94 -20.27
CA SER A 91 21.32 6.19 -19.17
C SER A 91 20.37 5.85 -18.01
N GLY A 92 19.11 6.27 -18.03
CA GLY A 92 18.16 6.14 -16.93
C GLY A 92 18.37 7.14 -15.79
N LEU A 93 19.35 8.03 -15.87
CA LEU A 93 19.61 9.06 -14.87
C LEU A 93 18.75 10.31 -15.13
N CYS A 94 18.45 11.03 -14.05
CA CYS A 94 17.79 12.33 -14.13
C CYS A 94 18.80 13.40 -14.58
N TYR A 95 18.46 14.19 -15.60
CA TYR A 95 19.27 15.30 -16.10
C TYR A 95 19.60 16.32 -14.99
N ILE A 96 18.58 16.75 -14.21
CA ILE A 96 18.80 17.69 -13.10
C ILE A 96 19.79 17.09 -12.09
N HIS A 97 19.60 15.84 -11.71
CA HIS A 97 20.47 15.20 -10.72
C HIS A 97 21.91 15.08 -11.22
N LYS A 98 22.08 14.77 -12.51
CA LYS A 98 23.42 14.61 -13.12
C LYS A 98 24.16 15.93 -13.27
N GLU A 99 23.49 16.98 -13.76
CA GLU A 99 24.15 18.24 -14.13
C GLU A 99 24.22 19.24 -12.97
N LEU A 100 23.26 19.20 -12.03
CA LEU A 100 23.15 20.21 -10.97
C LEU A 100 23.24 19.63 -9.55
N GLY A 101 23.09 18.31 -9.40
CA GLY A 101 23.09 17.65 -8.10
C GLY A 101 21.69 17.49 -7.48
N PRO A 102 21.58 16.69 -6.38
CA PRO A 102 20.32 16.36 -5.74
C PRO A 102 19.59 17.56 -5.13
N GLU A 103 20.29 18.62 -4.77
CA GLU A 103 19.76 19.84 -4.17
C GLU A 103 18.92 20.69 -5.15
N TYR A 104 19.03 20.41 -6.44
CA TYR A 104 18.20 21.03 -7.48
C TYR A 104 16.96 20.21 -7.84
N LEU A 105 16.82 19.00 -7.33
CA LEU A 105 15.61 18.22 -7.54
C LEU A 105 14.39 18.92 -6.93
N CYS A 106 13.25 18.93 -7.64
CA CYS A 106 12.01 19.40 -7.05
C CYS A 106 11.62 18.51 -5.85
N LYS A 107 10.84 19.07 -4.93
CA LYS A 107 10.50 18.41 -3.67
C LYS A 107 9.94 17.00 -3.87
N THR A 108 9.10 16.80 -4.87
CA THR A 108 8.54 15.47 -5.22
C THR A 108 9.65 14.46 -5.53
N CYS A 109 10.59 14.82 -6.42
CA CYS A 109 11.70 13.95 -6.82
C CYS A 109 12.73 13.76 -5.70
N ALA A 110 13.04 14.81 -4.93
CA ALA A 110 13.99 14.76 -3.82
C ALA A 110 13.53 13.87 -2.66
N THR A 111 12.22 13.79 -2.44
CA THR A 111 11.64 13.03 -1.31
C THR A 111 11.28 11.61 -1.67
N TYR A 112 10.85 11.31 -2.90
CA TYR A 112 10.46 9.97 -3.29
C TYR A 112 11.60 8.96 -3.11
N PRO A 113 11.36 7.76 -2.60
CA PRO A 113 10.09 7.15 -2.21
C PRO A 113 9.69 7.41 -0.74
N ARG A 114 10.29 8.41 -0.09
CA ARG A 114 10.02 8.75 1.31
C ARG A 114 8.68 9.48 1.42
N VAL A 115 7.83 9.00 2.31
CA VAL A 115 6.49 9.55 2.58
C VAL A 115 6.37 9.82 4.07
N HIS A 116 5.55 10.79 4.44
CA HIS A 116 5.23 11.06 5.83
C HIS A 116 3.77 11.46 6.01
N SER A 117 3.23 11.20 7.17
CA SER A 117 1.91 11.69 7.57
C SER A 117 1.82 11.90 9.08
N ALA A 118 0.88 12.73 9.49
CA ALA A 118 0.56 12.90 10.89
C ALA A 118 -0.51 11.89 11.32
N PHE A 119 -0.27 11.17 12.41
CA PHE A 119 -1.23 10.26 13.02
C PHE A 119 -0.98 10.21 14.54
N ASN A 120 -2.06 10.29 15.33
CA ASN A 120 -2.02 10.20 16.80
C ASN A 120 -0.92 11.07 17.46
N LYS A 121 -0.85 12.36 17.07
CA LYS A 121 0.14 13.34 17.55
C LYS A 121 1.60 12.99 17.24
N LYS A 122 1.85 12.12 16.27
CA LYS A 122 3.18 11.73 15.83
C LYS A 122 3.32 11.99 14.33
N LEU A 123 4.53 12.31 13.88
CA LEU A 123 4.87 12.35 12.47
C LEU A 123 5.47 11.00 12.11
N GLU A 124 4.77 10.26 11.28
CA GLU A 124 5.17 8.92 10.86
C GLU A 124 5.79 8.98 9.48
N TYR A 125 6.97 8.40 9.34
CA TYR A 125 7.69 8.27 8.08
C TYR A 125 7.68 6.83 7.62
N TRP A 126 7.62 6.63 6.30
CA TRP A 126 7.79 5.33 5.66
C TRP A 126 8.32 5.48 4.24
N LEU A 127 8.58 4.35 3.58
CA LEU A 127 8.96 4.30 2.17
C LEU A 127 7.78 3.80 1.34
N SER A 128 7.54 4.36 0.17
CA SER A 128 6.45 3.92 -0.70
C SER A 128 6.79 2.59 -1.38
N LEU A 129 5.93 1.59 -1.20
CA LEU A 129 6.03 0.30 -1.89
C LEU A 129 5.83 0.40 -3.41
N SER A 130 5.54 1.59 -3.94
CA SER A 130 5.54 1.85 -5.39
C SER A 130 6.95 1.89 -6.00
N CYS A 131 8.00 1.81 -5.18
CA CYS A 131 9.39 1.68 -5.61
C CYS A 131 9.83 0.22 -5.50
N PRO A 132 10.36 -0.41 -6.58
CA PRO A 132 10.78 -1.81 -6.55
C PRO A 132 11.88 -2.06 -5.52
N GLU A 133 12.85 -1.16 -5.39
CA GLU A 133 13.92 -1.29 -4.41
C GLU A 133 13.41 -1.20 -2.96
N VAL A 134 12.37 -0.41 -2.71
CA VAL A 134 11.70 -0.41 -1.39
C VAL A 134 11.03 -1.75 -1.10
N VAL A 135 10.40 -2.37 -2.09
CA VAL A 135 9.80 -3.69 -1.93
C VAL A 135 10.86 -4.70 -1.50
N ARG A 136 12.00 -4.76 -2.21
CA ARG A 136 13.12 -5.64 -1.85
C ARG A 136 13.66 -5.33 -0.44
N HIS A 137 13.98 -4.08 -0.20
CA HIS A 137 14.60 -3.63 1.04
C HIS A 137 13.71 -3.84 2.28
N VAL A 138 12.40 -3.62 2.17
CA VAL A 138 11.47 -3.68 3.30
C VAL A 138 10.91 -5.08 3.49
N LEU A 139 10.43 -5.72 2.42
CA LEU A 139 9.61 -6.92 2.54
C LEU A 139 10.43 -8.21 2.58
N TYR A 140 11.56 -8.28 1.86
CA TYR A 140 12.37 -9.50 1.79
C TYR A 140 13.39 -9.63 2.91
N ARG A 141 13.48 -8.65 3.79
CA ARG A 141 14.35 -8.76 4.97
C ARG A 141 13.85 -9.85 5.94
N LYS A 142 14.77 -10.66 6.47
CA LYS A 142 14.45 -11.69 7.47
C LYS A 142 14.42 -11.13 8.92
N LYS A 143 14.98 -9.94 9.13
CA LYS A 143 14.98 -9.26 10.42
C LYS A 143 13.63 -8.56 10.64
N ASN A 144 13.05 -8.69 11.82
CA ASN A 144 11.85 -7.94 12.20
C ASN A 144 12.09 -6.44 12.03
N MET A 145 11.09 -5.73 11.51
CA MET A 145 11.12 -4.27 11.48
C MET A 145 11.06 -3.72 12.89
N SER A 146 11.91 -2.75 13.17
CA SER A 146 11.89 -1.95 14.38
C SER A 146 11.55 -0.50 14.05
N TYR A 147 10.91 0.19 14.97
CA TYR A 147 10.60 1.60 14.81
C TYR A 147 11.50 2.42 15.71
N VAL A 148 12.01 3.51 15.14
CA VAL A 148 12.86 4.47 15.87
C VAL A 148 12.03 5.71 16.13
N GLU A 149 11.97 6.11 17.39
CA GLU A 149 11.38 7.38 17.81
C GLU A 149 12.50 8.43 17.96
N ASN A 150 12.35 9.56 17.29
CA ASN A 150 13.20 10.73 17.47
C ASN A 150 12.33 11.92 17.85
N LEU A 151 12.88 12.85 18.64
CA LEU A 151 12.24 14.15 18.86
C LEU A 151 12.37 14.97 17.57
N ALA A 152 11.24 15.31 16.98
CA ALA A 152 11.24 16.27 15.88
C ALA A 152 11.17 17.68 16.43
N GLY A 153 11.73 18.60 15.69
CA GLY A 153 11.49 20.02 15.90
C GLY A 153 10.00 20.38 15.77
N VAL A 154 9.69 21.61 16.06
CA VAL A 154 8.32 22.18 15.97
C VAL A 154 7.83 22.12 14.53
N ALA A 155 6.70 21.47 14.28
CA ALA A 155 6.01 21.52 13.00
C ALA A 155 4.55 21.95 13.20
N ASP A 156 4.01 22.72 12.26
CA ASP A 156 2.59 23.04 12.21
C ASP A 156 1.80 21.79 11.83
N PHE A 157 1.10 21.19 12.78
CA PHE A 157 0.26 20.02 12.55
C PHE A 157 -1.20 20.40 12.41
N PRO A 158 -1.91 19.72 11.50
CA PRO A 158 -3.36 19.73 11.57
C PRO A 158 -3.78 19.17 12.94
N PRO A 159 -4.83 19.71 13.56
CA PRO A 159 -5.32 19.22 14.85
C PRO A 159 -5.64 17.72 14.74
N THR A 160 -5.06 16.93 15.65
CA THR A 160 -5.37 15.50 15.75
C THR A 160 -6.80 15.34 16.24
N LYS A 161 -7.55 14.48 15.57
CA LYS A 161 -8.92 14.17 16.03
C LYS A 161 -8.84 13.36 17.33
N PRO A 162 -9.75 13.57 18.29
CA PRO A 162 -9.77 12.79 19.54
C PRO A 162 -9.75 11.27 19.31
N GLN A 163 -10.42 10.81 18.27
CA GLN A 163 -10.50 9.40 17.86
C GLN A 163 -9.17 8.79 17.38
N ASP A 164 -8.15 9.60 17.06
CA ASP A 164 -6.86 9.07 16.60
C ASP A 164 -6.13 8.27 17.70
N ALA A 165 -6.39 8.56 18.97
CA ALA A 165 -5.81 7.81 20.09
C ALA A 165 -6.35 6.37 20.15
N ASP A 166 -7.67 6.19 19.99
CA ASP A 166 -8.31 4.87 20.00
C ASP A 166 -7.87 4.04 18.79
N LYS A 167 -7.82 4.68 17.62
CA LYS A 167 -7.27 4.07 16.41
C LYS A 167 -5.82 3.65 16.56
N GLY A 168 -5.02 4.41 17.30
CA GLY A 168 -3.66 4.04 17.68
C GLY A 168 -3.61 2.75 18.50
N LEU A 169 -4.46 2.63 19.54
CA LEU A 169 -4.54 1.43 20.37
C LEU A 169 -4.96 0.19 19.56
N VAL A 170 -5.92 0.35 18.64
CA VAL A 170 -6.37 -0.73 17.75
C VAL A 170 -5.25 -1.15 16.80
N ARG A 171 -4.52 -0.19 16.21
CA ARG A 171 -3.37 -0.46 15.34
C ARG A 171 -2.26 -1.23 16.09
N ASP A 172 -1.95 -0.84 17.31
CA ASP A 172 -0.95 -1.51 18.13
C ASP A 172 -1.36 -2.96 18.46
N ALA A 173 -2.66 -3.20 18.70
CA ALA A 173 -3.18 -4.55 18.90
C ALA A 173 -3.05 -5.41 17.62
N LEU A 174 -3.38 -4.87 16.46
CA LEU A 174 -3.19 -5.55 15.16
C LEU A 174 -1.71 -5.86 14.92
N ALA A 175 -0.81 -4.92 15.21
CA ALA A 175 0.63 -5.13 15.09
C ALA A 175 1.13 -6.29 15.97
N LYS A 176 0.60 -6.43 17.21
CA LYS A 176 0.89 -7.57 18.08
C LYS A 176 0.40 -8.89 17.47
N ILE A 177 -0.80 -8.92 16.88
CA ILE A 177 -1.34 -10.12 16.25
C ILE A 177 -0.47 -10.54 15.05
N ILE A 178 -0.10 -9.60 14.18
CA ILE A 178 0.77 -9.89 13.02
C ILE A 178 2.13 -10.42 13.49
N SER A 179 2.70 -9.85 14.53
CA SER A 179 4.01 -10.23 15.04
C SER A 179 4.02 -11.56 15.84
N PHE A 180 2.86 -12.16 16.11
CA PHE A 180 2.77 -13.39 16.88
C PHE A 180 3.13 -14.62 16.02
N ARG A 181 4.32 -15.18 16.25
CA ARG A 181 4.95 -16.21 15.42
C ARG A 181 4.23 -17.56 15.37
N LYS A 182 3.37 -17.88 16.36
CA LYS A 182 2.67 -19.17 16.43
C LYS A 182 1.42 -19.27 15.54
N LEU A 183 0.98 -18.15 14.97
CA LEU A 183 -0.10 -18.10 13.98
C LEU A 183 0.47 -18.04 12.58
N SER A 184 -0.15 -18.80 11.67
CA SER A 184 0.13 -18.71 10.24
C SER A 184 -0.43 -17.41 9.67
N LEU A 185 -0.05 -17.05 8.44
CA LEU A 185 -0.52 -15.85 7.76
C LEU A 185 -2.05 -15.79 7.67
N ARG A 186 -2.69 -16.92 7.28
CA ARG A 186 -4.15 -17.05 7.25
C ARG A 186 -4.76 -16.86 8.63
N GLU A 187 -4.22 -17.54 9.64
CA GLU A 187 -4.72 -17.45 11.02
C GLU A 187 -4.61 -16.02 11.56
N LYS A 188 -3.53 -15.30 11.25
CA LYS A 188 -3.37 -13.87 11.62
C LYS A 188 -4.47 -13.01 11.02
N LEU A 189 -4.71 -13.11 9.73
CA LEU A 189 -5.75 -12.34 9.04
C LEU A 189 -7.16 -12.64 9.57
N LEU A 190 -7.47 -13.92 9.78
CA LEU A 190 -8.75 -14.32 10.38
C LEU A 190 -8.93 -13.79 11.80
N TYR A 191 -7.88 -13.88 12.63
CA TYR A 191 -7.93 -13.42 14.01
C TYR A 191 -8.03 -11.89 14.09
N MET A 192 -7.34 -11.17 13.21
CA MET A 192 -7.49 -9.72 13.04
C MET A 192 -8.93 -9.37 12.64
N GLY A 193 -9.53 -10.14 11.72
CA GLY A 193 -10.92 -9.95 11.31
C GLY A 193 -11.92 -10.13 12.45
N LEU A 194 -11.71 -11.15 13.30
CA LEU A 194 -12.51 -11.37 14.52
C LEU A 194 -12.38 -10.19 15.49
N PHE A 195 -11.15 -9.74 15.73
CA PHE A 195 -10.86 -8.60 16.58
C PHE A 195 -11.56 -7.34 16.08
N MET A 196 -11.41 -7.01 14.80
CA MET A 196 -11.98 -5.80 14.21
C MET A 196 -13.51 -5.82 14.22
N ARG A 197 -14.15 -6.98 13.96
CA ARG A 197 -15.60 -7.14 14.15
C ARG A 197 -16.04 -6.94 15.60
N SER A 198 -15.23 -7.36 16.56
CA SER A 198 -15.54 -7.17 17.98
C SER A 198 -15.44 -5.70 18.37
N VAL A 199 -14.45 -4.98 17.85
CA VAL A 199 -14.31 -3.54 18.08
C VAL A 199 -15.45 -2.76 17.40
N SER A 200 -15.84 -3.11 16.18
CA SER A 200 -16.95 -2.45 15.47
C SER A 200 -18.30 -2.54 16.19
N LYS A 201 -18.49 -3.54 17.05
CA LYS A 201 -19.72 -3.67 17.83
C LYS A 201 -19.81 -2.71 19.02
N LEU A 202 -18.70 -2.06 19.35
CA LEU A 202 -18.68 -1.11 20.47
C LEU A 202 -19.26 0.24 20.02
N SER A 203 -20.26 0.72 20.76
CA SER A 203 -20.85 2.02 20.46
C SER A 203 -19.93 3.15 20.96
N ILE A 204 -19.46 4.00 20.05
CA ILE A 204 -18.67 5.19 20.38
C ILE A 204 -19.40 6.20 21.25
N TYR A 205 -20.73 6.09 21.33
CA TYR A 205 -21.59 6.93 22.15
C TYR A 205 -21.82 6.35 23.55
N SER A 206 -21.31 5.14 23.81
CA SER A 206 -21.42 4.52 25.15
C SER A 206 -20.52 5.23 26.15
N PRO A 207 -21.00 5.56 27.35
CA PRO A 207 -20.17 6.13 28.42
C PRO A 207 -19.06 5.17 28.87
N ASN A 208 -19.17 3.89 28.53
CA ASN A 208 -18.22 2.84 28.85
C ASN A 208 -17.27 2.51 27.66
N TYR A 209 -17.35 3.23 26.55
CA TYR A 209 -16.63 2.90 25.31
C TYR A 209 -15.13 2.66 25.54
N ASP A 210 -14.43 3.59 26.20
CA ASP A 210 -12.99 3.49 26.45
C ASP A 210 -12.62 2.24 27.26
N ARG A 211 -13.42 1.93 28.29
CA ARG A 211 -13.24 0.75 29.12
C ARG A 211 -13.43 -0.51 28.29
N ASP A 212 -14.49 -0.56 27.50
CA ASP A 212 -14.87 -1.75 26.73
C ASP A 212 -13.91 -1.96 25.55
N LEU A 213 -13.41 -0.89 24.93
CA LEU A 213 -12.34 -0.95 23.93
C LEU A 213 -11.05 -1.54 24.52
N LYS A 214 -10.58 -1.00 25.65
CA LYS A 214 -9.38 -1.51 26.33
C LYS A 214 -9.53 -2.95 26.77
N LYS A 215 -10.72 -3.33 27.26
CA LYS A 215 -11.04 -4.72 27.62
C LYS A 215 -11.01 -5.64 26.40
N THR A 216 -11.60 -5.24 25.29
CA THR A 216 -11.59 -6.00 24.04
C THR A 216 -10.17 -6.19 23.54
N ILE A 217 -9.38 -5.13 23.47
CA ILE A 217 -7.95 -5.20 23.08
C ILE A 217 -7.20 -6.18 23.97
N LYS A 218 -7.34 -6.05 25.32
CA LYS A 218 -6.68 -6.94 26.27
C LYS A 218 -7.08 -8.40 26.08
N ASN A 219 -8.37 -8.67 25.88
CA ASN A 219 -8.85 -10.03 25.64
C ASN A 219 -8.19 -10.65 24.42
N TYR A 220 -8.19 -9.97 23.27
CA TYR A 220 -7.58 -10.51 22.05
C TYR A 220 -6.06 -10.62 22.12
N THR A 221 -5.37 -9.65 22.72
CA THR A 221 -3.90 -9.67 22.79
C THR A 221 -3.35 -10.64 23.85
N ASN A 222 -4.09 -10.92 24.91
CA ASN A 222 -3.70 -11.90 25.93
C ASN A 222 -4.06 -13.34 25.57
N SER A 223 -5.07 -13.53 24.70
CA SER A 223 -5.54 -14.85 24.26
C SER A 223 -4.92 -15.31 22.93
N LEU A 224 -3.79 -14.74 22.52
CA LEU A 224 -3.10 -15.11 21.28
C LEU A 224 -2.67 -16.58 21.27
N THR A 225 -2.34 -17.16 22.43
CA THR A 225 -2.01 -18.59 22.56
C THR A 225 -3.19 -19.52 22.26
N ASP A 226 -4.41 -19.05 22.52
CA ASP A 226 -5.65 -19.79 22.29
C ASP A 226 -6.32 -19.45 20.95
N ALA A 227 -5.73 -18.54 20.18
CA ALA A 227 -6.30 -18.05 18.93
C ALA A 227 -6.60 -19.17 17.95
N LYS A 228 -5.74 -20.21 17.82
CA LYS A 228 -5.97 -21.37 16.96
C LYS A 228 -7.25 -22.11 17.32
N LYS A 229 -7.50 -22.34 18.60
CA LYS A 229 -8.71 -23.00 19.07
C LYS A 229 -9.96 -22.16 18.75
N THR A 230 -9.89 -20.86 18.98
CA THR A 230 -10.97 -19.92 18.64
C THR A 230 -11.25 -19.93 17.13
N LEU A 231 -10.20 -19.88 16.32
CA LEU A 231 -10.33 -19.90 14.87
C LEU A 231 -10.91 -21.20 14.33
N ALA A 232 -10.49 -22.36 14.85
CA ALA A 232 -11.06 -23.66 14.46
C ALA A 232 -12.58 -23.71 14.66
N GLN A 233 -13.07 -23.21 15.82
CA GLN A 233 -14.50 -23.13 16.09
C GLN A 233 -15.26 -22.19 15.17
N VAL A 234 -14.59 -21.10 14.74
CA VAL A 234 -15.21 -20.12 13.85
C VAL A 234 -15.27 -20.67 12.42
N VAL A 235 -14.19 -21.26 11.93
CA VAL A 235 -14.12 -21.83 10.57
C VAL A 235 -15.11 -22.97 10.43
N GLU A 236 -15.21 -23.87 11.42
CA GLU A 236 -16.20 -24.94 11.44
C GLU A 236 -17.64 -24.43 11.32
N LYS A 237 -17.97 -23.35 12.04
CA LYS A 237 -19.31 -22.74 11.99
C LYS A 237 -19.62 -22.01 10.68
N LEU A 238 -18.59 -21.52 9.99
CA LEU A 238 -18.76 -20.78 8.75
C LEU A 238 -19.03 -21.68 7.56
N ASN A 239 -18.87 -23.01 7.70
CA ASN A 239 -18.92 -24.00 6.63
C ASN A 239 -18.16 -23.48 5.40
N GLU A 240 -16.93 -23.94 5.19
CA GLU A 240 -16.18 -23.57 3.99
C GLU A 240 -17.12 -23.74 2.79
N LYS A 241 -17.49 -22.61 2.17
CA LYS A 241 -18.32 -22.64 0.97
C LYS A 241 -17.48 -23.24 -0.14
N ASP A 242 -18.15 -23.86 -1.10
CA ASP A 242 -17.53 -24.58 -2.18
C ASP A 242 -16.54 -23.69 -2.99
N ASP A 243 -15.75 -24.33 -3.81
CA ASP A 243 -14.78 -23.68 -4.69
C ASP A 243 -15.43 -22.60 -5.57
N ASN A 244 -16.71 -22.70 -5.94
CA ASN A 244 -17.42 -21.71 -6.74
C ASN A 244 -17.53 -20.35 -6.04
N PHE A 245 -17.73 -20.35 -4.73
CA PHE A 245 -17.77 -19.08 -3.96
C PHE A 245 -16.38 -18.44 -3.86
N ARG A 246 -15.34 -19.24 -3.67
CA ARG A 246 -13.95 -18.79 -3.71
C ARG A 246 -13.62 -18.20 -5.09
N TYR A 247 -14.07 -18.88 -6.13
CA TYR A 247 -14.00 -18.46 -7.52
C TYR A 247 -14.59 -17.08 -7.73
N ALA A 248 -15.87 -16.93 -7.43
CA ALA A 248 -16.57 -15.67 -7.62
C ALA A 248 -15.89 -14.50 -6.86
N THR A 249 -15.34 -14.81 -5.67
CA THR A 249 -14.64 -13.81 -4.85
C THR A 249 -13.35 -13.36 -5.51
N LEU A 250 -12.47 -14.29 -5.90
CA LEU A 250 -11.17 -13.94 -6.50
C LEU A 250 -11.32 -13.25 -7.86
N ILE A 251 -12.32 -13.68 -8.66
CA ILE A 251 -12.63 -13.02 -9.93
C ILE A 251 -13.18 -11.62 -9.72
N GLY A 252 -14.14 -11.47 -8.82
CA GLY A 252 -14.69 -10.15 -8.49
C GLY A 252 -13.60 -9.16 -8.08
N LEU A 253 -12.61 -9.61 -7.30
CA LEU A 253 -11.45 -8.82 -6.91
C LEU A 253 -10.56 -8.45 -8.10
N SER A 254 -10.29 -9.43 -8.98
CA SER A 254 -9.45 -9.21 -10.15
C SER A 254 -10.11 -8.24 -11.14
N LEU A 255 -11.42 -8.37 -11.38
CA LEU A 255 -12.21 -7.45 -12.20
C LEU A 255 -12.21 -6.03 -11.63
N LEU A 256 -12.34 -5.91 -10.31
CA LEU A 256 -12.34 -4.62 -9.66
C LEU A 256 -10.95 -3.97 -9.75
N ALA A 257 -9.89 -4.74 -9.51
CA ALA A 257 -8.52 -4.26 -9.67
C ALA A 257 -8.25 -3.81 -11.11
N SER A 258 -8.70 -4.58 -12.11
CA SER A 258 -8.54 -4.26 -13.51
C SER A 258 -9.22 -2.94 -13.91
N LYS A 259 -10.42 -2.68 -13.38
CA LYS A 259 -11.13 -1.42 -13.63
C LYS A 259 -10.46 -0.21 -12.99
N ILE A 260 -9.79 -0.40 -11.85
CA ILE A 260 -9.09 0.68 -11.14
C ILE A 260 -7.73 0.93 -11.76
N ALA A 261 -7.06 -0.13 -12.17
CA ALA A 261 -5.73 -0.10 -12.78
C ALA A 261 -5.78 0.15 -14.29
N LEU A 262 -6.72 0.96 -14.79
CA LEU A 262 -6.83 1.28 -16.21
C LEU A 262 -5.45 1.54 -16.83
N PRO A 263 -5.12 0.89 -17.98
CA PRO A 263 -3.87 1.14 -18.64
C PRO A 263 -3.79 2.61 -19.07
N PRO A 264 -2.63 3.25 -18.99
CA PRO A 264 -2.43 4.55 -19.61
C PRO A 264 -2.71 4.43 -21.11
N LYS A 265 -3.15 5.51 -21.73
CA LYS A 265 -3.51 5.54 -23.16
C LYS A 265 -2.38 5.16 -24.11
N LYS A 266 -1.13 5.12 -23.62
CA LYS A 266 0.08 4.71 -24.32
C LYS A 266 0.91 3.78 -23.44
N HIS A 267 1.46 2.71 -24.05
CA HIS A 267 2.28 1.72 -23.34
C HIS A 267 3.66 2.29 -22.98
N PRO A 268 4.08 2.28 -21.72
CA PRO A 268 5.49 2.48 -21.41
C PRO A 268 6.31 1.30 -21.94
N GLU A 269 7.48 1.58 -22.50
CA GLU A 269 8.41 0.52 -22.89
C GLU A 269 8.93 -0.22 -21.64
N GLY A 270 8.88 -1.54 -21.69
CA GLY A 270 9.39 -2.43 -20.68
C GLY A 270 8.64 -3.76 -20.69
N ILE A 271 9.36 -4.88 -20.66
CA ILE A 271 8.81 -6.25 -20.78
C ILE A 271 7.72 -6.52 -19.73
N GLU A 272 7.85 -5.98 -18.54
CA GLU A 272 6.89 -6.17 -17.45
C GLU A 272 5.62 -5.37 -17.63
N ASN A 273 5.74 -4.15 -18.16
CA ASN A 273 4.59 -3.33 -18.51
C ASN A 273 3.83 -3.91 -19.70
N GLU A 274 4.52 -4.42 -20.71
CA GLU A 274 3.90 -5.07 -21.85
C GLU A 274 3.13 -6.32 -21.45
N ARG A 275 3.71 -7.17 -20.60
CA ARG A 275 3.02 -8.31 -20.01
C ARG A 275 1.79 -7.90 -19.22
N TYR A 276 1.91 -6.89 -18.38
CA TYR A 276 0.79 -6.35 -17.62
C TYR A 276 -0.35 -5.89 -18.53
N TYR A 277 -0.05 -5.12 -19.59
CA TYR A 277 -1.08 -4.60 -20.50
C TYR A 277 -1.70 -5.68 -21.36
N THR A 278 -0.90 -6.62 -21.84
CA THR A 278 -1.39 -7.77 -22.61
C THR A 278 -2.35 -8.59 -21.77
N LEU A 279 -2.01 -8.84 -20.52
CA LEU A 279 -2.85 -9.60 -19.60
C LEU A 279 -4.11 -8.84 -19.19
N MET A 280 -4.01 -7.53 -18.97
CA MET A 280 -5.17 -6.69 -18.68
C MET A 280 -6.12 -6.64 -19.87
N ALA A 281 -5.60 -6.54 -21.09
CA ALA A 281 -6.40 -6.56 -22.32
C ALA A 281 -7.07 -7.94 -22.52
N ALA A 282 -6.33 -9.02 -22.35
CA ALA A 282 -6.87 -10.38 -22.41
C ALA A 282 -7.93 -10.59 -21.33
N PHE A 283 -7.67 -10.16 -20.10
CA PHE A 283 -8.62 -10.26 -19.00
C PHE A 283 -9.89 -9.45 -19.24
N HIS A 284 -9.80 -8.27 -19.83
CA HIS A 284 -10.97 -7.48 -20.23
C HIS A 284 -11.79 -8.11 -21.34
N ASN A 285 -11.13 -8.77 -22.30
CA ASN A 285 -11.77 -9.39 -23.46
C ASN A 285 -12.34 -10.78 -23.13
N ASP A 286 -11.69 -11.55 -22.26
CA ASP A 286 -11.99 -12.98 -21.98
C ASP A 286 -12.73 -13.25 -20.67
N VAL A 287 -13.04 -12.22 -19.90
CA VAL A 287 -13.70 -12.36 -18.58
C VAL A 287 -15.04 -13.12 -18.66
N ASN A 288 -15.65 -13.20 -19.82
CA ASN A 288 -16.85 -13.98 -20.08
C ASN A 288 -16.55 -15.44 -20.48
N SER A 289 -15.29 -15.82 -20.69
CA SER A 289 -14.92 -17.20 -20.96
C SER A 289 -14.63 -17.93 -19.65
N GLY A 290 -15.38 -18.98 -19.34
CA GLY A 290 -15.14 -19.82 -18.16
C GLY A 290 -13.72 -20.42 -18.11
N GLU A 291 -12.95 -20.33 -19.19
CA GLU A 291 -11.55 -20.77 -19.29
C GLU A 291 -10.56 -19.80 -18.65
N ALA A 292 -10.69 -18.48 -18.87
CA ALA A 292 -9.84 -17.48 -18.24
C ALA A 292 -9.93 -17.53 -16.71
N VAL A 293 -11.12 -17.80 -16.24
CA VAL A 293 -11.44 -17.97 -14.82
C VAL A 293 -10.76 -19.22 -14.24
N LYS A 294 -10.93 -20.36 -14.87
CA LYS A 294 -10.27 -21.61 -14.46
C LYS A 294 -8.74 -21.44 -14.44
N TYR A 295 -8.24 -20.76 -15.43
CA TYR A 295 -6.82 -20.48 -15.56
C TYR A 295 -6.29 -19.62 -14.40
N LEU A 296 -7.00 -18.52 -14.03
CA LEU A 296 -6.63 -17.65 -12.92
C LEU A 296 -6.51 -18.43 -11.60
N LEU A 297 -7.48 -19.30 -11.32
CA LEU A 297 -7.49 -20.06 -10.09
C LEU A 297 -6.43 -21.15 -10.07
N LYS A 298 -6.26 -21.84 -11.18
CA LYS A 298 -5.18 -22.80 -11.31
C LYS A 298 -3.84 -22.15 -11.04
N THR A 299 -3.60 -20.96 -11.63
CA THR A 299 -2.38 -20.18 -11.40
C THR A 299 -2.24 -19.76 -9.93
N PHE A 300 -3.33 -19.31 -9.32
CA PHE A 300 -3.33 -18.92 -7.91
C PHE A 300 -2.95 -20.12 -7.02
N ASP A 301 -3.58 -21.25 -7.22
CA ASP A 301 -3.37 -22.44 -6.38
C ASP A 301 -2.03 -23.15 -6.66
N GLU A 302 -1.58 -23.21 -7.92
CA GLU A 302 -0.37 -23.93 -8.30
C GLU A 302 0.92 -23.09 -8.19
N LYS A 303 0.84 -21.76 -8.29
CA LYS A 303 2.01 -20.87 -8.26
C LYS A 303 2.00 -19.91 -7.08
N ILE A 304 0.91 -19.16 -6.88
CA ILE A 304 0.89 -18.08 -5.89
C ILE A 304 0.79 -18.64 -4.46
N VAL A 305 -0.12 -19.56 -4.20
CA VAL A 305 -0.27 -20.17 -2.87
C VAL A 305 1.01 -20.87 -2.41
N PRO A 306 1.69 -21.70 -3.22
CA PRO A 306 2.97 -22.29 -2.84
C PRO A 306 4.06 -21.27 -2.58
N TYR A 307 4.13 -20.20 -3.39
CA TYR A 307 5.09 -19.12 -3.19
C TYR A 307 4.85 -18.41 -1.84
N VAL A 308 3.60 -18.01 -1.56
CA VAL A 308 3.23 -17.38 -0.29
C VAL A 308 3.58 -18.28 0.90
N ASN A 309 3.26 -19.58 0.81
CA ASN A 309 3.55 -20.55 1.86
C ASN A 309 5.05 -20.79 2.06
N SER A 310 5.87 -20.64 1.01
CA SER A 310 7.32 -20.78 1.10
C SER A 310 8.01 -19.59 1.76
N LYS A 311 7.39 -18.39 1.72
CA LYS A 311 7.96 -17.13 2.21
C LYS A 311 6.95 -16.31 3.03
N PRO A 312 6.32 -16.90 4.06
CA PRO A 312 5.27 -16.21 4.81
C PRO A 312 5.74 -14.89 5.42
N TRP A 313 7.03 -14.79 5.77
CA TRP A 313 7.60 -13.56 6.36
C TRP A 313 7.54 -12.35 5.43
N VAL A 314 7.59 -12.53 4.09
CA VAL A 314 7.47 -11.43 3.12
C VAL A 314 6.09 -10.79 3.24
N PHE A 315 5.06 -11.62 3.35
CA PHE A 315 3.66 -11.18 3.45
C PHE A 315 3.30 -10.69 4.86
N GLU A 316 3.92 -11.25 5.89
CA GLU A 316 3.83 -10.72 7.26
C GLU A 316 4.47 -9.32 7.35
N ASN A 317 5.64 -9.14 6.73
CA ASN A 317 6.27 -7.84 6.60
C ASN A 317 5.39 -6.86 5.82
N TYR A 318 4.79 -7.32 4.72
CA TYR A 318 3.83 -6.51 3.94
C TYR A 318 2.67 -6.05 4.81
N LEU A 319 1.97 -6.97 5.48
CA LEU A 319 0.83 -6.63 6.33
C LEU A 319 1.22 -5.68 7.47
N TYR A 320 2.36 -5.96 8.12
CA TYR A 320 2.86 -5.10 9.19
C TYR A 320 3.21 -3.70 8.68
N TYR A 321 3.92 -3.64 7.55
CA TYR A 321 4.32 -2.39 6.92
C TYR A 321 3.11 -1.59 6.43
N ALA A 322 2.17 -2.23 5.74
CA ALA A 322 0.94 -1.62 5.29
C ALA A 322 0.09 -1.10 6.46
N LEU A 323 -0.02 -1.87 7.55
CA LEU A 323 -0.71 -1.45 8.77
C LEU A 323 -0.11 -0.17 9.36
N MET A 324 1.22 -0.07 9.40
CA MET A 324 1.92 1.04 10.03
C MET A 324 2.07 2.25 9.11
N SER A 325 2.17 2.04 7.79
CA SER A 325 2.39 3.09 6.79
C SER A 325 1.10 3.68 6.22
N THR A 326 -0.03 3.00 6.38
CA THR A 326 -1.31 3.46 5.84
C THR A 326 -2.21 3.99 6.93
N ARG A 327 -3.03 4.96 6.55
CA ARG A 327 -4.04 5.55 7.43
C ARG A 327 -5.39 4.85 7.28
N PHE A 328 -5.40 3.54 7.00
CA PHE A 328 -6.64 2.81 6.71
C PHE A 328 -7.69 2.94 7.82
N LEU A 329 -7.26 3.03 9.09
CA LEU A 329 -8.15 3.28 10.21
C LEU A 329 -8.71 4.72 10.23
N ALA A 330 -8.16 5.65 9.44
CA ALA A 330 -8.67 7.01 9.34
C ALA A 330 -9.85 7.14 8.37
N ASP A 331 -10.05 6.16 7.50
CA ASP A 331 -11.04 6.21 6.41
C ASP A 331 -12.48 6.06 6.92
N SER A 332 -12.70 5.39 8.05
CA SER A 332 -14.02 5.17 8.65
C SER A 332 -13.93 5.02 10.18
N ASN A 333 -15.08 5.14 10.84
CA ASN A 333 -15.26 4.79 12.24
C ASN A 333 -15.74 3.33 12.41
N ASP A 334 -16.11 2.67 11.33
CA ASP A 334 -16.37 1.24 11.31
C ASP A 334 -15.07 0.46 11.12
N TYR A 335 -14.59 -0.14 12.19
CA TYR A 335 -13.34 -0.89 12.21
C TYR A 335 -13.39 -2.15 11.34
N ALA A 336 -14.56 -2.81 11.24
CA ALA A 336 -14.71 -3.98 10.37
C ALA A 336 -14.62 -3.56 8.90
N ALA A 337 -15.24 -2.43 8.52
CA ALA A 337 -15.15 -1.86 7.19
C ALA A 337 -13.71 -1.46 6.82
N CYS A 338 -13.00 -0.79 7.74
CA CYS A 338 -11.58 -0.48 7.56
C CYS A 338 -10.76 -1.74 7.29
N PHE A 339 -11.01 -2.80 8.05
CA PHE A 339 -10.26 -4.04 7.91
C PHE A 339 -10.67 -4.82 6.65
N ALA A 340 -11.93 -4.82 6.25
CA ALA A 340 -12.38 -5.40 4.99
C ALA A 340 -11.66 -4.74 3.80
N GLY A 341 -11.51 -3.41 3.82
CA GLY A 341 -10.73 -2.68 2.84
C GLY A 341 -9.26 -3.07 2.82
N PHE A 342 -8.63 -3.16 3.98
CA PHE A 342 -7.22 -3.52 4.14
C PHE A 342 -6.93 -4.96 3.69
N ALA A 343 -7.72 -5.92 4.17
CA ALA A 343 -7.56 -7.33 3.80
C ALA A 343 -7.91 -7.56 2.33
N GLY A 344 -8.94 -6.87 1.83
CA GLY A 344 -9.33 -6.91 0.41
C GLY A 344 -8.23 -6.40 -0.49
N GLU A 345 -7.55 -5.30 -0.13
CA GLU A 345 -6.38 -4.79 -0.87
C GLU A 345 -5.25 -5.83 -0.92
N PHE A 346 -4.93 -6.46 0.20
CA PHE A 346 -3.92 -7.53 0.27
C PHE A 346 -4.27 -8.72 -0.63
N ILE A 347 -5.50 -9.23 -0.53
CA ILE A 347 -5.94 -10.38 -1.34
C ILE A 347 -5.98 -10.01 -2.82
N THR A 348 -6.41 -8.79 -3.16
CA THR A 348 -6.40 -8.30 -4.54
C THR A 348 -4.99 -8.25 -5.11
N MET A 349 -3.99 -7.85 -4.32
CA MET A 349 -2.59 -7.88 -4.72
C MET A 349 -2.14 -9.33 -5.04
N LEU A 350 -2.53 -10.30 -4.22
CA LEU A 350 -2.22 -11.71 -4.49
C LEU A 350 -2.91 -12.21 -5.77
N THR A 351 -4.16 -11.84 -6.02
CA THR A 351 -4.85 -12.22 -7.27
C THR A 351 -4.25 -11.52 -8.49
N PHE A 352 -3.76 -10.28 -8.31
CA PHE A 352 -3.04 -9.56 -9.36
C PHE A 352 -1.76 -10.28 -9.79
N SER A 353 -1.14 -11.07 -8.91
CA SER A 353 0.02 -11.91 -9.24
C SER A 353 -0.28 -12.93 -10.33
N CYS A 354 -1.53 -13.39 -10.45
CA CYS A 354 -1.93 -14.34 -11.48
C CYS A 354 -1.81 -13.78 -12.90
N MET A 355 -1.76 -12.46 -13.05
CA MET A 355 -1.55 -11.80 -14.34
C MET A 355 -0.12 -11.99 -14.87
N PHE A 356 0.82 -12.34 -14.00
CA PHE A 356 2.23 -12.62 -14.35
C PHE A 356 2.48 -14.10 -14.64
N HIS A 357 1.48 -14.83 -15.09
CA HIS A 357 1.46 -16.29 -15.22
C HIS A 357 2.33 -16.87 -16.34
N ASN A 358 2.68 -16.07 -17.34
CA ASN A 358 3.50 -16.54 -18.47
C ASN A 358 4.96 -16.81 -18.10
N CYS A 359 5.34 -16.55 -16.83
CA CYS A 359 6.60 -17.00 -16.30
C CYS A 359 6.53 -18.50 -16.03
N GLU A 360 7.44 -19.29 -16.60
CA GLU A 360 7.56 -20.72 -16.30
C GLU A 360 7.72 -20.95 -14.79
N THR A 361 8.46 -20.07 -14.13
CA THR A 361 8.66 -20.05 -12.69
C THR A 361 8.19 -18.71 -12.13
N PHE A 362 7.36 -18.74 -11.09
CA PHE A 362 7.01 -17.56 -10.30
C PHE A 362 7.96 -17.43 -9.12
N GLY A 363 8.71 -16.34 -9.04
CA GLY A 363 9.77 -16.13 -8.05
C GLY A 363 9.73 -14.74 -7.38
N ASP A 364 10.85 -14.36 -6.78
CA ASP A 364 10.95 -13.12 -6.01
C ASP A 364 10.82 -11.88 -6.88
N GLU A 365 11.42 -11.90 -8.06
CA GLU A 365 11.39 -10.73 -8.96
C GLU A 365 9.99 -10.49 -9.53
N GLU A 366 9.26 -11.55 -9.87
CA GLU A 366 7.87 -11.44 -10.30
C GLU A 366 6.99 -10.90 -9.17
N MET A 367 7.18 -11.36 -7.93
CA MET A 367 6.43 -10.84 -6.78
C MET A 367 6.83 -9.39 -6.47
N VAL A 368 8.09 -9.01 -6.58
CA VAL A 368 8.53 -7.61 -6.47
C VAL A 368 7.82 -6.76 -7.50
N ALA A 369 7.79 -7.20 -8.78
CA ALA A 369 7.11 -6.49 -9.86
C ALA A 369 5.61 -6.34 -9.57
N VAL A 370 4.94 -7.41 -9.15
CA VAL A 370 3.53 -7.37 -8.72
C VAL A 370 3.32 -6.30 -7.64
N MET A 371 4.11 -6.33 -6.59
CA MET A 371 3.91 -5.45 -5.42
C MET A 371 4.08 -3.98 -5.79
N TYR A 372 5.18 -3.59 -6.46
CA TYR A 372 5.38 -2.18 -6.77
C TYR A 372 4.40 -1.66 -7.84
N LEU A 373 4.05 -2.48 -8.85
CA LEU A 373 3.07 -2.11 -9.86
C LEU A 373 1.67 -1.98 -9.25
N PHE A 374 1.28 -2.92 -8.39
CA PHE A 374 0.02 -2.83 -7.65
C PHE A 374 -0.05 -1.53 -6.82
N HIS A 375 1.02 -1.22 -6.09
CA HIS A 375 1.08 0.01 -5.32
C HIS A 375 1.08 1.27 -6.17
N ARG A 376 1.72 1.28 -7.32
CA ARG A 376 1.67 2.42 -8.25
C ARG A 376 0.28 2.68 -8.80
N ARG A 377 -0.46 1.63 -9.12
CA ARG A 377 -1.70 1.72 -9.91
C ARG A 377 -2.96 1.64 -9.06
N VAL A 378 -2.94 0.83 -8.02
CA VAL A 378 -4.14 0.47 -7.25
C VAL A 378 -4.15 1.09 -5.86
N SER A 379 -3.08 0.91 -5.10
CA SER A 379 -3.06 1.34 -3.69
C SER A 379 -3.08 2.85 -3.47
N HIS A 380 -2.68 3.64 -4.47
CA HIS A 380 -2.82 5.09 -4.38
C HIS A 380 -4.28 5.56 -4.47
N SER A 381 -5.18 4.71 -4.98
CA SER A 381 -6.61 5.03 -5.08
C SER A 381 -7.35 4.53 -3.84
N PRO A 382 -8.05 5.40 -3.10
CA PRO A 382 -8.91 4.97 -1.99
C PRO A 382 -10.13 4.18 -2.47
N ILE A 383 -10.41 4.19 -3.77
CA ILE A 383 -11.60 3.58 -4.37
C ILE A 383 -11.63 2.07 -4.13
N LEU A 384 -10.49 1.38 -4.26
CA LEU A 384 -10.43 -0.07 -4.04
C LEU A 384 -10.83 -0.40 -2.59
N ARG A 385 -10.16 0.22 -1.61
CA ARG A 385 -10.46 -0.03 -0.19
C ARG A 385 -11.92 0.25 0.15
N LYS A 386 -12.46 1.37 -0.36
CA LYS A 386 -13.86 1.72 -0.16
C LYS A 386 -14.82 0.66 -0.71
N LYS A 387 -14.62 0.21 -1.94
CA LYS A 387 -15.43 -0.84 -2.56
C LYS A 387 -15.30 -2.18 -1.85
N MET A 388 -14.09 -2.54 -1.39
CA MET A 388 -13.89 -3.75 -0.59
C MET A 388 -14.65 -3.66 0.74
N ALA A 389 -14.60 -2.51 1.40
CA ALA A 389 -15.35 -2.29 2.62
C ALA A 389 -16.87 -2.43 2.38
N GLU A 390 -17.40 -1.78 1.36
CA GLU A 390 -18.83 -1.84 0.98
C GLU A 390 -19.28 -3.28 0.68
N GLN A 391 -18.44 -4.08 0.04
CA GLN A 391 -18.82 -5.42 -0.42
C GLN A 391 -18.65 -6.50 0.65
N PHE A 392 -17.63 -6.40 1.51
CA PHE A 392 -17.21 -7.52 2.36
C PHE A 392 -17.37 -7.30 3.86
N THR A 393 -17.76 -6.10 4.33
CA THR A 393 -17.87 -5.82 5.76
C THR A 393 -18.81 -6.78 6.48
N ASP A 394 -20.02 -6.98 5.96
CA ASP A 394 -21.03 -7.84 6.58
C ASP A 394 -20.63 -9.32 6.61
N ASN A 395 -19.89 -9.76 5.59
CA ASN A 395 -19.44 -11.14 5.42
C ASN A 395 -17.92 -11.30 5.57
N LEU A 396 -17.27 -10.39 6.31
CA LEU A 396 -15.80 -10.30 6.41
C LEU A 396 -15.12 -11.65 6.67
N LEU A 397 -15.60 -12.42 7.64
CA LEU A 397 -14.97 -13.70 7.98
C LEU A 397 -15.19 -14.76 6.90
N VAL A 398 -16.39 -14.80 6.28
CA VAL A 398 -16.69 -15.70 5.16
C VAL A 398 -15.79 -15.35 3.97
N PHE A 399 -15.63 -14.06 3.69
CA PHE A 399 -14.71 -13.58 2.67
C PHE A 399 -13.27 -14.04 2.92
N LEU A 400 -12.75 -13.84 4.14
CA LEU A 400 -11.38 -14.22 4.50
C LEU A 400 -11.15 -15.73 4.43
N VAL A 401 -12.08 -16.54 4.95
CA VAL A 401 -11.96 -18.01 4.94
C VAL A 401 -11.83 -18.53 3.52
N ASN A 402 -12.67 -18.03 2.61
CA ASN A 402 -12.70 -18.50 1.22
C ASN A 402 -11.52 -17.93 0.40
N ALA A 403 -11.26 -16.62 0.48
CA ALA A 403 -10.22 -15.99 -0.32
C ALA A 403 -8.80 -16.46 0.05
N LEU A 404 -8.58 -16.82 1.33
CA LEU A 404 -7.29 -17.31 1.82
C LEU A 404 -7.17 -18.84 1.80
N GLY A 405 -8.08 -19.54 1.13
CA GLY A 405 -8.01 -21.01 0.99
C GLY A 405 -6.65 -21.43 0.40
N GLY A 406 -6.02 -22.46 0.98
CA GLY A 406 -4.70 -22.95 0.59
C GLY A 406 -3.51 -22.17 1.17
N ILE A 407 -3.67 -20.92 1.62
CA ILE A 407 -2.63 -20.16 2.32
C ILE A 407 -2.53 -20.66 3.77
N LYS A 408 -1.30 -20.94 4.21
CA LYS A 408 -0.99 -21.41 5.56
C LYS A 408 -0.58 -20.28 6.48
#